data_290986ab4c64e7d4a2beb3f1ebdae41c
#
_entry.id   290986ab4c64e7d4a2beb3f1ebdae41c
#
_cell.length_a   1.000
_cell.length_b   1.000
_cell.length_c   1.000
_cell.angle_alpha   90.00
_cell.angle_beta   90.00
_cell.angle_gamma   90.00
#
_symmetry.space_group_name_H-M   'P 1'
#
loop_
_entity.id
_entity.type
_entity.pdbx_description
1 polymer ?
#
loop_
_entity_poly.entity_id
_entity_poly.type
_entity_poly.pdbx_seq_one_letter_code
_entity_poly.pdbx_strand_id
1 'polypeptide(L)'
;MIKQEWKEKGYINEPVPEGMDLKAEIRRLCEEKNAVVLAHYYTDGAVQDVADFVGDSLALAQIAEKTTADILVMCGVHFMAETNKILSPDKLVLIPDLNAGCSLAESCPAEELAKFKAEHPGYKVVAYVNTSAAVKALTDIVVTSTNARAVVESFPKDEKIIFAPDKNLGGYLNAVTHRNMLLWNGGCHVHEQFSIEKIVELRSTHPDAKVLAHPECKSGVLALADFIGSTAAILSYAEKSDAKEFIVATESGILHEMQKRCPEKTFIPVPPMTGPCACNECAYMRLNTLEKLYNTLKYEWPTVELDETLREDAKKPIVRMLELSK
;
A
#
# COMPACT_ATOMS: atom_id res chain seq x y z
N MET A 1 -29.35 6.74 -9.02
CA MET A 1 -28.80 7.26 -10.30
C MET A 1 -27.55 8.05 -9.96
N ILE A 2 -26.40 7.73 -10.56
CA ILE A 2 -25.12 8.41 -10.29
C ILE A 2 -25.15 9.80 -10.90
N LYS A 3 -24.89 10.83 -10.08
CA LYS A 3 -24.90 12.22 -10.51
C LYS A 3 -23.68 12.53 -11.36
N GLN A 4 -23.81 13.41 -12.36
CA GLN A 4 -22.71 13.83 -13.23
C GLN A 4 -21.59 14.51 -12.43
N GLU A 5 -21.94 15.34 -11.45
CA GLU A 5 -21.00 16.01 -10.54
C GLU A 5 -20.09 15.02 -9.80
N TRP A 6 -20.61 13.88 -9.35
CA TRP A 6 -19.81 12.86 -8.68
C TRP A 6 -18.79 12.24 -9.62
N LYS A 7 -19.21 11.95 -10.88
CA LYS A 7 -18.29 11.41 -11.90
C LYS A 7 -17.14 12.35 -12.19
N GLU A 8 -17.40 13.64 -12.26
CA GLU A 8 -16.38 14.68 -12.50
C GLU A 8 -15.43 14.82 -11.31
N LYS A 9 -15.92 14.68 -10.09
CA LYS A 9 -15.11 14.73 -8.87
C LYS A 9 -14.37 13.43 -8.56
N GLY A 10 -14.88 12.31 -9.02
CA GLY A 10 -14.36 10.97 -8.69
C GLY A 10 -14.76 10.46 -7.30
N TYR A 11 -15.66 11.16 -6.61
CA TYR A 11 -16.20 10.76 -5.30
C TYR A 11 -17.58 11.38 -5.05
N ILE A 12 -18.28 10.86 -4.05
CA ILE A 12 -19.60 11.38 -3.64
C ILE A 12 -19.40 12.47 -2.59
N ASN A 13 -19.87 13.66 -2.90
CA ASN A 13 -19.80 14.84 -2.04
C ASN A 13 -21.14 15.19 -1.37
N GLU A 14 -22.02 14.20 -1.17
CA GLU A 14 -23.27 14.43 -0.46
C GLU A 14 -22.99 14.74 1.02
N PRO A 15 -23.67 15.75 1.57
CA PRO A 15 -23.52 16.08 2.98
C PRO A 15 -24.05 14.93 3.86
N VAL A 16 -23.33 14.65 4.91
CA VAL A 16 -23.76 13.71 5.94
C VAL A 16 -24.68 14.47 6.91
N PRO A 17 -25.83 13.89 7.31
CA PRO A 17 -26.71 14.51 8.30
C PRO A 17 -25.97 14.86 9.59
N GLU A 18 -26.24 16.05 10.12
CA GLU A 18 -25.64 16.52 11.37
C GLU A 18 -26.01 15.58 12.54
N GLY A 19 -25.03 15.24 13.37
CA GLY A 19 -25.21 14.34 14.52
C GLY A 19 -25.30 12.85 14.20
N MET A 20 -25.10 12.45 12.93
CA MET A 20 -25.08 11.03 12.56
C MET A 20 -23.84 10.33 13.15
N ASP A 21 -24.04 9.18 13.78
CA ASP A 21 -22.96 8.26 14.12
C ASP A 21 -22.52 7.51 12.86
N LEU A 22 -21.51 8.06 12.17
CA LEU A 22 -20.97 7.49 10.93
C LEU A 22 -20.44 6.06 11.12
N LYS A 23 -19.85 5.76 12.27
CA LYS A 23 -19.30 4.42 12.53
C LYS A 23 -20.43 3.39 12.60
N ALA A 24 -21.51 3.73 13.32
CA ALA A 24 -22.68 2.85 13.43
C ALA A 24 -23.37 2.68 12.06
N GLU A 25 -23.52 3.75 11.29
CA GLU A 25 -24.19 3.70 9.98
C GLU A 25 -23.36 2.94 8.93
N ILE A 26 -22.04 3.08 8.93
CA ILE A 26 -21.15 2.29 8.06
C ILE A 26 -21.31 0.80 8.37
N ARG A 27 -21.28 0.39 9.65
CA ARG A 27 -21.49 -1.01 10.04
C ARG A 27 -22.85 -1.54 9.60
N ARG A 28 -23.93 -0.75 9.84
CA ARG A 28 -25.28 -1.12 9.40
C ARG A 28 -25.36 -1.34 7.89
N LEU A 29 -24.73 -0.45 7.10
CA LEU A 29 -24.70 -0.59 5.63
C LEU A 29 -23.87 -1.80 5.18
N CYS A 30 -22.77 -2.11 5.86
CA CYS A 30 -21.97 -3.32 5.56
C CYS A 30 -22.79 -4.59 5.80
N GLU A 31 -23.51 -4.68 6.91
CA GLU A 31 -24.39 -5.82 7.22
C GLU A 31 -25.54 -5.94 6.22
N GLU A 32 -26.24 -4.83 5.94
CA GLU A 32 -27.38 -4.79 5.00
C GLU A 32 -26.99 -5.22 3.58
N LYS A 33 -25.79 -4.86 3.14
CA LYS A 33 -25.33 -5.05 1.75
C LYS A 33 -24.37 -6.22 1.57
N ASN A 34 -24.12 -7.00 2.61
CA ASN A 34 -23.06 -8.02 2.61
C ASN A 34 -21.73 -7.46 2.09
N ALA A 35 -21.33 -6.31 2.63
CA ALA A 35 -20.12 -5.59 2.26
C ALA A 35 -19.02 -5.76 3.31
N VAL A 36 -17.76 -5.79 2.86
CA VAL A 36 -16.58 -5.80 3.72
C VAL A 36 -15.70 -4.59 3.41
N VAL A 37 -15.24 -3.91 4.45
CA VAL A 37 -14.33 -2.76 4.36
C VAL A 37 -12.90 -3.23 4.61
N LEU A 38 -12.04 -3.04 3.61
CA LEU A 38 -10.61 -3.34 3.65
C LEU A 38 -9.85 -2.02 3.76
N ALA A 39 -9.11 -1.78 4.84
CA ALA A 39 -8.34 -0.55 5.03
C ALA A 39 -6.85 -0.82 5.07
N HIS A 40 -6.08 -0.03 4.34
CA HIS A 40 -4.63 -0.07 4.45
C HIS A 40 -4.17 0.63 5.73
N TYR A 41 -3.08 0.17 6.34
CA TYR A 41 -2.47 0.78 7.54
C TYR A 41 -2.17 2.28 7.41
N TYR A 42 -2.09 2.82 6.18
CA TYR A 42 -1.77 4.23 5.91
C TYR A 42 -3.01 5.13 5.78
N THR A 43 -4.22 4.60 5.93
CA THR A 43 -5.44 5.40 6.01
C THR A 43 -5.55 6.08 7.36
N ASP A 44 -6.47 7.03 7.48
CA ASP A 44 -6.78 7.67 8.75
C ASP A 44 -7.23 6.65 9.81
N GLY A 45 -6.84 6.85 11.07
CA GLY A 45 -7.19 5.94 12.17
C GLY A 45 -8.69 5.75 12.34
N ALA A 46 -9.50 6.77 12.05
CA ALA A 46 -10.95 6.67 12.11
C ALA A 46 -11.51 5.70 11.05
N VAL A 47 -10.87 5.62 9.87
CA VAL A 47 -11.21 4.66 8.81
C VAL A 47 -10.74 3.26 9.19
N GLN A 48 -9.53 3.13 9.76
CA GLN A 48 -9.03 1.85 10.27
C GLN A 48 -9.95 1.26 11.34
N ASP A 49 -10.50 2.10 12.23
CA ASP A 49 -11.38 1.66 13.33
C ASP A 49 -12.73 1.08 12.87
N VAL A 50 -13.21 1.44 11.69
CA VAL A 50 -14.49 0.93 11.14
C VAL A 50 -14.29 -0.19 10.13
N ALA A 51 -13.06 -0.43 9.69
CA ALA A 51 -12.74 -1.48 8.74
C ALA A 51 -12.89 -2.87 9.38
N ASP A 52 -13.36 -3.83 8.57
CA ASP A 52 -13.40 -5.25 8.96
C ASP A 52 -12.00 -5.85 9.00
N PHE A 53 -11.13 -5.39 8.11
CA PHE A 53 -9.73 -5.80 8.03
C PHE A 53 -8.81 -4.60 7.79
N VAL A 54 -7.77 -4.51 8.61
CA VAL A 54 -6.68 -3.55 8.44
C VAL A 54 -5.40 -4.32 8.15
N GLY A 55 -4.70 -3.95 7.07
CA GLY A 55 -3.53 -4.71 6.65
C GLY A 55 -2.64 -3.97 5.65
N ASP A 56 -1.55 -4.65 5.25
CA ASP A 56 -0.75 -4.26 4.10
C ASP A 56 -1.37 -4.79 2.78
N SER A 57 -0.77 -4.42 1.65
CA SER A 57 -1.30 -4.81 0.33
C SER A 57 -1.42 -6.32 0.13
N LEU A 58 -0.50 -7.13 0.70
CA LEU A 58 -0.56 -8.59 0.56
C LEU A 58 -1.71 -9.18 1.36
N ALA A 59 -1.83 -8.79 2.64
CA ALA A 59 -2.89 -9.28 3.52
C ALA A 59 -4.28 -8.93 2.96
N LEU A 60 -4.47 -7.70 2.49
CA LEU A 60 -5.75 -7.26 1.93
C LEU A 60 -6.09 -7.96 0.62
N ALA A 61 -5.10 -8.24 -0.25
CA ALA A 61 -5.30 -9.04 -1.46
C ALA A 61 -5.72 -10.48 -1.14
N GLN A 62 -5.09 -11.11 -0.13
CA GLN A 62 -5.45 -12.46 0.32
C GLN A 62 -6.87 -12.53 0.91
N ILE A 63 -7.30 -11.47 1.60
CA ILE A 63 -8.66 -11.37 2.14
C ILE A 63 -9.66 -11.18 1.01
N ALA A 64 -9.37 -10.30 0.05
CA ALA A 64 -10.22 -10.06 -1.10
C ALA A 64 -10.47 -11.35 -1.90
N GLU A 65 -9.44 -12.20 -2.08
CA GLU A 65 -9.55 -13.50 -2.76
C GLU A 65 -10.51 -14.47 -2.04
N LYS A 66 -10.50 -14.45 -0.70
CA LYS A 66 -11.16 -15.49 0.13
C LYS A 66 -12.54 -15.11 0.67
N THR A 67 -12.85 -13.83 0.73
CA THR A 67 -14.11 -13.35 1.33
C THR A 67 -15.33 -13.80 0.55
N THR A 68 -16.43 -14.05 1.27
CA THR A 68 -17.75 -14.38 0.70
C THR A 68 -18.65 -13.14 0.56
N ALA A 69 -18.18 -11.96 0.94
CA ALA A 69 -18.94 -10.71 0.77
C ALA A 69 -19.23 -10.43 -0.70
N ASP A 70 -20.34 -9.78 -0.98
CA ASP A 70 -20.74 -9.37 -2.35
C ASP A 70 -20.06 -8.06 -2.75
N ILE A 71 -19.77 -7.20 -1.77
CA ILE A 71 -19.18 -5.87 -1.97
C ILE A 71 -17.84 -5.80 -1.22
N LEU A 72 -16.80 -5.36 -1.92
CA LEU A 72 -15.50 -5.01 -1.36
C LEU A 72 -15.32 -3.50 -1.38
N VAL A 73 -15.15 -2.85 -0.25
CA VAL A 73 -14.80 -1.42 -0.20
C VAL A 73 -13.32 -1.30 0.16
N MET A 74 -12.52 -0.84 -0.80
CA MET A 74 -11.08 -0.66 -0.60
C MET A 74 -10.78 0.76 -0.11
N CYS A 75 -10.56 0.94 1.18
CA CYS A 75 -9.99 2.16 1.76
C CYS A 75 -8.47 2.12 1.64
N GLY A 76 -7.98 2.64 0.54
CA GLY A 76 -6.58 2.63 0.14
C GLY A 76 -6.39 3.43 -1.13
N VAL A 77 -5.52 2.97 -2.02
CA VAL A 77 -5.23 3.62 -3.30
C VAL A 77 -5.70 2.78 -4.49
N HIS A 78 -5.85 3.43 -5.64
CA HIS A 78 -6.52 2.88 -6.82
C HIS A 78 -5.99 1.50 -7.25
N PHE A 79 -4.66 1.31 -7.33
CA PHE A 79 -4.08 0.01 -7.73
C PHE A 79 -4.45 -1.15 -6.78
N MET A 80 -4.77 -0.86 -5.50
CA MET A 80 -5.22 -1.87 -4.56
C MET A 80 -6.66 -2.29 -4.86
N ALA A 81 -7.52 -1.34 -5.20
CA ALA A 81 -8.88 -1.63 -5.65
C ALA A 81 -8.89 -2.38 -6.99
N GLU A 82 -8.00 -2.03 -7.94
CA GLU A 82 -7.78 -2.83 -9.15
C GLU A 82 -7.36 -4.27 -8.81
N THR A 83 -6.44 -4.45 -7.85
CA THR A 83 -6.01 -5.79 -7.40
C THR A 83 -7.18 -6.59 -6.84
N ASN A 84 -8.06 -5.96 -6.05
CA ASN A 84 -9.27 -6.60 -5.55
C ASN A 84 -10.22 -7.00 -6.70
N LYS A 85 -10.41 -6.13 -7.71
CA LYS A 85 -11.25 -6.43 -8.87
C LYS A 85 -10.66 -7.56 -9.73
N ILE A 86 -9.34 -7.62 -9.86
CA ILE A 86 -8.63 -8.70 -10.57
C ILE A 86 -8.86 -10.05 -9.88
N LEU A 87 -8.77 -10.09 -8.56
CA LEU A 87 -8.89 -11.32 -7.78
C LEU A 87 -10.36 -11.75 -7.56
N SER A 88 -11.27 -10.80 -7.52
CA SER A 88 -12.70 -11.02 -7.25
C SER A 88 -13.58 -10.34 -8.32
N PRO A 89 -13.54 -10.84 -9.56
CA PRO A 89 -14.22 -10.19 -10.70
C PRO A 89 -15.75 -10.13 -10.55
N ASP A 90 -16.34 -11.10 -9.88
CA ASP A 90 -17.79 -11.21 -9.69
C ASP A 90 -18.32 -10.29 -8.57
N LYS A 91 -17.43 -9.68 -7.79
CA LYS A 91 -17.79 -8.78 -6.70
C LYS A 91 -17.87 -7.33 -7.15
N LEU A 92 -18.73 -6.56 -6.50
CA LEU A 92 -18.73 -5.12 -6.64
C LEU A 92 -17.55 -4.56 -5.84
N VAL A 93 -16.55 -3.96 -6.53
CA VAL A 93 -15.40 -3.34 -5.89
C VAL A 93 -15.57 -1.83 -5.89
N LEU A 94 -15.57 -1.25 -4.69
CA LEU A 94 -15.73 0.17 -4.43
C LEU A 94 -14.45 0.78 -3.87
N ILE A 95 -14.25 2.07 -4.13
CA ILE A 95 -13.20 2.90 -3.54
C ILE A 95 -13.82 4.24 -3.13
N PRO A 96 -13.53 4.78 -1.93
CA PRO A 96 -14.16 6.03 -1.48
C PRO A 96 -13.87 7.25 -2.35
N ASP A 97 -12.73 7.25 -3.04
CA ASP A 97 -12.31 8.33 -3.93
C ASP A 97 -11.43 7.81 -5.06
N LEU A 98 -11.83 8.01 -6.32
CA LEU A 98 -11.04 7.61 -7.50
C LEU A 98 -9.74 8.40 -7.65
N ASN A 99 -9.61 9.57 -6.99
CA ASN A 99 -8.37 10.35 -6.99
C ASN A 99 -7.33 9.81 -5.99
N ALA A 100 -7.66 8.77 -5.23
CA ALA A 100 -6.71 8.08 -4.36
C ALA A 100 -5.68 7.30 -5.20
N GLY A 101 -4.79 8.04 -5.86
CA GLY A 101 -3.71 7.54 -6.71
C GLY A 101 -2.50 7.06 -5.91
N CYS A 102 -1.38 6.87 -6.62
CA CYS A 102 -0.10 6.53 -6.00
C CYS A 102 1.04 7.07 -6.87
N SER A 103 1.87 7.97 -6.32
CA SER A 103 3.00 8.56 -7.05
C SER A 103 3.97 7.51 -7.57
N LEU A 104 4.12 6.40 -6.85
CA LEU A 104 4.97 5.30 -7.28
C LEU A 104 4.37 4.57 -8.48
N ALA A 105 3.05 4.28 -8.47
CA ALA A 105 2.37 3.69 -9.62
C ALA A 105 2.40 4.61 -10.85
N GLU A 106 2.20 5.91 -10.65
CA GLU A 106 2.25 6.94 -11.70
C GLU A 106 3.66 7.08 -12.31
N SER A 107 4.72 6.78 -11.55
CA SER A 107 6.11 6.83 -12.03
C SER A 107 6.47 5.75 -13.04
N CYS A 108 5.60 4.75 -13.25
CA CYS A 108 5.83 3.62 -14.15
C CYS A 108 4.64 3.41 -15.09
N PRO A 109 4.46 4.25 -16.11
CA PRO A 109 3.43 4.04 -17.14
C PRO A 109 3.66 2.73 -17.91
N ALA A 110 2.58 2.01 -18.21
CA ALA A 110 2.65 0.71 -18.88
C ALA A 110 3.35 0.78 -20.25
N GLU A 111 3.10 1.84 -21.02
CA GLU A 111 3.73 2.04 -22.33
C GLU A 111 5.25 2.22 -22.22
N GLU A 112 5.72 2.93 -21.19
CA GLU A 112 7.15 3.13 -20.95
C GLU A 112 7.82 1.84 -20.46
N LEU A 113 7.16 1.09 -19.57
CA LEU A 113 7.65 -0.23 -19.14
C LEU A 113 7.72 -1.21 -20.30
N ALA A 114 6.73 -1.19 -21.21
CA ALA A 114 6.74 -2.04 -22.41
C ALA A 114 7.95 -1.75 -23.31
N LYS A 115 8.29 -0.46 -23.52
CA LYS A 115 9.48 -0.03 -24.26
C LYS A 115 10.75 -0.49 -23.56
N PHE A 116 10.84 -0.23 -22.26
CA PHE A 116 12.01 -0.62 -21.45
C PHE A 116 12.24 -2.15 -21.46
N LYS A 117 11.16 -2.93 -21.37
CA LYS A 117 11.20 -4.39 -21.50
C LYS A 117 11.70 -4.83 -22.90
N ALA A 118 11.24 -4.16 -23.96
CA ALA A 118 11.67 -4.45 -25.34
C ALA A 118 13.15 -4.15 -25.59
N GLU A 119 13.71 -3.15 -24.93
CA GLU A 119 15.14 -2.80 -24.96
C GLU A 119 16.03 -3.82 -24.19
N HIS A 120 15.42 -4.64 -23.33
CA HIS A 120 16.10 -5.63 -22.50
C HIS A 120 15.55 -7.06 -22.73
N PRO A 121 15.74 -7.62 -23.92
CA PRO A 121 15.20 -8.94 -24.25
C PRO A 121 15.79 -10.03 -23.33
N GLY A 122 14.94 -10.95 -22.90
CA GLY A 122 15.33 -12.06 -22.01
C GLY A 122 15.34 -11.72 -20.52
N TYR A 123 15.06 -10.45 -20.13
CA TYR A 123 14.87 -10.12 -18.72
C TYR A 123 13.47 -10.53 -18.23
N LYS A 124 13.40 -11.02 -17.01
CA LYS A 124 12.13 -11.20 -16.28
C LYS A 124 11.72 -9.89 -15.60
N VAL A 125 10.44 -9.56 -15.66
CA VAL A 125 9.91 -8.38 -14.98
C VAL A 125 9.30 -8.80 -13.64
N VAL A 126 9.90 -8.33 -12.56
CA VAL A 126 9.36 -8.42 -11.20
C VAL A 126 8.80 -7.04 -10.85
N ALA A 127 7.49 -6.93 -10.70
CA ALA A 127 6.86 -5.66 -10.38
C ALA A 127 6.37 -5.63 -8.93
N TYR A 128 6.73 -4.58 -8.22
CA TYR A 128 6.11 -4.25 -6.95
C TYR A 128 4.63 -3.94 -7.17
N VAL A 129 3.76 -4.36 -6.26
CA VAL A 129 2.30 -4.29 -6.39
C VAL A 129 1.77 -2.86 -6.61
N ASN A 130 2.54 -1.84 -6.22
CA ASN A 130 2.25 -0.42 -6.38
C ASN A 130 2.36 0.02 -7.85
N THR A 131 1.60 -0.61 -8.72
CA THR A 131 1.54 -0.41 -10.16
C THR A 131 0.10 -0.59 -10.65
N SER A 132 -0.24 -0.02 -11.81
CA SER A 132 -1.55 -0.23 -12.44
C SER A 132 -1.77 -1.67 -12.92
N ALA A 133 -3.02 -2.03 -13.16
CA ALA A 133 -3.38 -3.31 -13.81
C ALA A 133 -2.65 -3.49 -15.16
N ALA A 134 -2.49 -2.41 -15.94
CA ALA A 134 -1.80 -2.43 -17.22
C ALA A 134 -0.31 -2.77 -17.08
N VAL A 135 0.37 -2.28 -16.04
CA VAL A 135 1.76 -2.67 -15.73
C VAL A 135 1.83 -4.12 -15.26
N LYS A 136 0.88 -4.56 -14.42
CA LYS A 136 0.81 -5.95 -13.96
C LYS A 136 0.68 -6.93 -15.12
N ALA A 137 -0.12 -6.60 -16.15
CA ALA A 137 -0.27 -7.41 -17.36
C ALA A 137 1.03 -7.61 -18.17
N LEU A 138 2.01 -6.70 -18.02
CA LEU A 138 3.33 -6.80 -18.66
C LEU A 138 4.39 -7.57 -17.82
N THR A 139 4.01 -8.01 -16.63
CA THR A 139 4.90 -8.48 -15.56
C THR A 139 4.93 -10.01 -15.51
N ASP A 140 6.07 -10.62 -15.19
CA ASP A 140 6.20 -12.07 -14.98
C ASP A 140 5.72 -12.47 -13.58
N ILE A 141 5.93 -11.64 -12.57
CA ILE A 141 5.46 -11.84 -11.20
C ILE A 141 5.35 -10.50 -10.47
N VAL A 142 4.27 -10.34 -9.70
CA VAL A 142 4.09 -9.22 -8.77
C VAL A 142 4.69 -9.58 -7.41
N VAL A 143 5.16 -8.57 -6.66
CA VAL A 143 5.64 -8.72 -5.29
C VAL A 143 5.07 -7.62 -4.39
N THR A 144 5.09 -7.85 -3.09
CA THR A 144 4.90 -6.82 -2.06
C THR A 144 6.18 -6.68 -1.25
N SER A 145 6.31 -5.64 -0.43
CA SER A 145 7.46 -5.50 0.48
C SER A 145 7.61 -6.68 1.44
N THR A 146 6.52 -7.41 1.71
CA THR A 146 6.52 -8.59 2.58
C THR A 146 7.20 -9.81 1.94
N ASN A 147 7.00 -10.05 0.65
CA ASN A 147 7.46 -11.27 -0.03
C ASN A 147 8.55 -11.05 -1.08
N ALA A 148 8.90 -9.79 -1.39
CA ALA A 148 9.79 -9.45 -2.50
C ALA A 148 11.15 -10.16 -2.42
N ARG A 149 11.74 -10.25 -1.23
CA ARG A 149 13.01 -10.95 -1.03
C ARG A 149 12.90 -12.43 -1.40
N ALA A 150 11.91 -13.13 -0.85
CA ALA A 150 11.71 -14.56 -1.10
C ALA A 150 11.45 -14.84 -2.59
N VAL A 151 10.64 -14.00 -3.24
CA VAL A 151 10.37 -14.11 -4.67
C VAL A 151 11.63 -13.88 -5.50
N VAL A 152 12.41 -12.83 -5.23
CA VAL A 152 13.67 -12.56 -5.94
C VAL A 152 14.67 -13.68 -5.73
N GLU A 153 14.78 -14.25 -4.52
CA GLU A 153 15.66 -15.38 -4.21
C GLU A 153 15.20 -16.68 -4.90
N SER A 154 13.93 -16.82 -5.27
CA SER A 154 13.39 -18.02 -5.96
C SER A 154 13.85 -18.16 -7.41
N PHE A 155 14.30 -17.07 -8.05
CA PHE A 155 14.85 -17.14 -9.40
C PHE A 155 16.28 -17.71 -9.42
N PRO A 156 16.72 -18.38 -10.51
CA PRO A 156 18.11 -18.74 -10.71
C PRO A 156 19.04 -17.54 -10.49
N LYS A 157 20.26 -17.78 -9.98
CA LYS A 157 21.20 -16.69 -9.62
C LYS A 157 21.63 -15.84 -10.81
N ASP A 158 21.69 -16.42 -11.99
CA ASP A 158 22.03 -15.79 -13.27
C ASP A 158 20.83 -15.21 -14.03
N GLU A 159 19.61 -15.38 -13.50
CA GLU A 159 18.42 -14.81 -14.11
C GLU A 159 18.52 -13.29 -14.15
N LYS A 160 18.29 -12.72 -15.33
CA LYS A 160 18.25 -11.28 -15.55
C LYS A 160 16.88 -10.73 -15.17
N ILE A 161 16.84 -9.80 -14.25
CA ILE A 161 15.59 -9.26 -13.69
C ILE A 161 15.56 -7.74 -13.89
N ILE A 162 14.42 -7.25 -14.38
CA ILE A 162 13.99 -5.86 -14.25
C ILE A 162 13.12 -5.79 -13.00
N PHE A 163 13.45 -4.91 -12.06
CA PHE A 163 12.62 -4.61 -10.90
C PHE A 163 11.98 -3.21 -11.05
N ALA A 164 10.66 -3.15 -11.01
CA ALA A 164 9.88 -1.92 -11.14
C ALA A 164 8.80 -1.86 -10.05
N PRO A 165 8.26 -0.69 -9.70
CA PRO A 165 8.70 0.64 -10.08
C PRO A 165 9.67 1.30 -9.09
N ASP A 166 9.89 0.74 -7.87
CA ASP A 166 10.62 1.39 -6.78
C ASP A 166 12.12 1.06 -6.80
N LYS A 167 12.94 2.08 -7.09
CA LYS A 167 14.41 1.96 -7.10
C LYS A 167 15.01 1.67 -5.73
N ASN A 168 14.40 2.17 -4.65
CA ASN A 168 14.93 2.01 -3.30
C ASN A 168 14.69 0.59 -2.80
N LEU A 169 13.45 0.08 -2.94
CA LEU A 169 13.15 -1.32 -2.64
C LEU A 169 14.01 -2.26 -3.52
N GLY A 170 14.12 -1.98 -4.83
CA GLY A 170 14.97 -2.75 -5.73
C GLY A 170 16.45 -2.70 -5.35
N GLY A 171 16.95 -1.53 -4.94
CA GLY A 171 18.32 -1.35 -4.44
C GLY A 171 18.58 -2.11 -3.14
N TYR A 172 17.63 -2.06 -2.20
CA TYR A 172 17.67 -2.86 -0.98
C TYR A 172 17.72 -4.37 -1.30
N LEU A 173 16.85 -4.83 -2.19
CA LEU A 173 16.84 -6.23 -2.61
C LEU A 173 18.14 -6.65 -3.29
N ASN A 174 18.71 -5.81 -4.18
CA ASN A 174 20.02 -6.06 -4.77
C ASN A 174 21.09 -6.27 -3.70
N ALA A 175 21.10 -5.41 -2.67
CA ALA A 175 22.08 -5.50 -1.59
C ALA A 175 21.92 -6.78 -0.76
N VAL A 176 20.70 -7.13 -0.32
CA VAL A 176 20.46 -8.26 0.59
C VAL A 176 20.45 -9.62 -0.10
N THR A 177 20.17 -9.67 -1.41
CA THR A 177 20.16 -10.91 -2.20
C THR A 177 21.43 -11.10 -3.03
N HIS A 178 22.37 -10.13 -3.00
CA HIS A 178 23.57 -10.09 -3.82
C HIS A 178 23.28 -10.27 -5.32
N ARG A 179 22.20 -9.62 -5.80
CA ARG A 179 21.82 -9.57 -7.20
C ARG A 179 22.18 -8.21 -7.81
N ASN A 180 22.16 -8.16 -9.12
CA ASN A 180 22.33 -6.94 -9.90
C ASN A 180 21.13 -6.78 -10.84
N MET A 181 19.94 -6.66 -10.26
CA MET A 181 18.73 -6.41 -11.03
C MET A 181 18.78 -5.02 -11.66
N LEU A 182 18.24 -4.90 -12.86
CA LEU A 182 18.04 -3.61 -13.52
C LEU A 182 16.84 -2.92 -12.89
N LEU A 183 17.03 -1.72 -12.40
CA LEU A 183 16.02 -1.01 -11.63
C LEU A 183 15.31 0.06 -12.46
N TRP A 184 13.98 0.10 -12.39
CA TRP A 184 13.20 1.25 -12.83
C TRP A 184 13.47 2.44 -11.91
N ASN A 185 13.50 3.66 -12.46
CA ASN A 185 13.85 4.86 -11.69
C ASN A 185 12.60 5.56 -11.08
N GLY A 186 11.75 4.83 -10.41
CA GLY A 186 10.63 5.38 -9.62
C GLY A 186 10.93 5.40 -8.13
N GLY A 187 10.08 6.08 -7.35
CA GLY A 187 10.18 6.16 -5.91
C GLY A 187 8.91 6.68 -5.25
N CYS A 188 8.63 6.24 -4.03
CA CYS A 188 7.50 6.70 -3.26
C CYS A 188 7.77 8.09 -2.69
N HIS A 189 6.90 9.08 -3.00
CA HIS A 189 7.10 10.47 -2.55
C HIS A 189 7.14 10.61 -1.02
N VAL A 190 6.48 9.73 -0.27
CA VAL A 190 6.52 9.71 1.19
C VAL A 190 7.89 9.23 1.68
N HIS A 191 8.34 8.05 1.22
CA HIS A 191 9.59 7.45 1.69
C HIS A 191 10.85 8.19 1.20
N GLU A 192 10.77 8.92 0.09
CA GLU A 192 11.82 9.82 -0.40
C GLU A 192 12.04 11.05 0.51
N GLN A 193 11.07 11.41 1.37
CA GLN A 193 11.17 12.57 2.27
C GLN A 193 11.91 12.30 3.58
N PHE A 194 12.16 11.06 3.95
CA PHE A 194 12.93 10.78 5.16
C PHE A 194 14.39 11.17 5.00
N SER A 195 14.96 11.82 6.04
CA SER A 195 16.35 12.25 6.04
C SER A 195 17.16 11.60 7.15
N ILE A 196 18.46 11.42 6.87
CA ILE A 196 19.45 10.95 7.83
C ILE A 196 19.54 11.90 9.01
N GLU A 197 19.57 13.20 8.75
CA GLU A 197 19.73 14.26 9.76
C GLU A 197 18.60 14.21 10.79
N LYS A 198 17.36 14.03 10.34
CA LYS A 198 16.20 13.92 11.23
C LYS A 198 16.23 12.68 12.11
N ILE A 199 16.67 11.56 11.56
CA ILE A 199 16.83 10.33 12.36
C ILE A 199 17.94 10.47 13.38
N VAL A 200 19.07 11.07 13.02
CA VAL A 200 20.19 11.34 13.95
C VAL A 200 19.75 12.30 15.08
N GLU A 201 18.98 13.35 14.74
CA GLU A 201 18.40 14.28 15.70
C GLU A 201 17.49 13.52 16.70
N LEU A 202 16.57 12.71 16.21
CA LEU A 202 15.67 11.90 17.04
C LEU A 202 16.45 10.89 17.93
N ARG A 203 17.47 10.23 17.40
CA ARG A 203 18.32 9.34 18.19
C ARG A 203 19.07 10.08 19.31
N SER A 204 19.42 11.35 19.13
CA SER A 204 20.10 12.13 20.18
C SER A 204 19.18 12.44 21.37
N THR A 205 17.88 12.57 21.13
CA THR A 205 16.86 12.82 22.16
C THR A 205 16.22 11.54 22.69
N HIS A 206 16.29 10.44 21.93
CA HIS A 206 15.75 9.13 22.26
C HIS A 206 16.82 8.04 22.04
N PRO A 207 17.86 7.99 22.90
CA PRO A 207 19.04 7.15 22.66
C PRO A 207 18.76 5.64 22.71
N ASP A 208 17.72 5.23 23.45
CA ASP A 208 17.30 3.82 23.56
C ASP A 208 16.28 3.39 22.50
N ALA A 209 15.77 4.33 21.68
CA ALA A 209 14.78 4.05 20.67
C ALA A 209 15.36 3.22 19.52
N LYS A 210 14.60 2.22 19.07
CA LYS A 210 14.92 1.42 17.87
C LYS A 210 14.38 2.10 16.61
N VAL A 211 15.23 2.22 15.60
CA VAL A 211 14.83 2.76 14.30
C VAL A 211 14.25 1.65 13.41
N LEU A 212 13.00 1.81 13.02
CA LEU A 212 12.29 0.91 12.12
C LEU A 212 12.09 1.61 10.77
N ALA A 213 12.48 1.00 9.67
CA ALA A 213 12.39 1.61 8.35
C ALA A 213 11.74 0.68 7.31
N HIS A 214 10.91 1.27 6.46
CA HIS A 214 10.39 0.58 5.29
C HIS A 214 11.44 0.52 4.17
N PRO A 215 11.56 -0.58 3.42
CA PRO A 215 12.60 -0.74 2.39
C PRO A 215 12.46 0.22 1.18
N GLU A 216 11.36 0.95 1.06
CA GLU A 216 11.21 2.07 0.11
C GLU A 216 12.02 3.33 0.52
N CYS A 217 12.56 3.37 1.73
CA CYS A 217 13.44 4.46 2.17
C CYS A 217 14.77 4.42 1.42
N LYS A 218 15.40 5.60 1.28
CA LYS A 218 16.74 5.73 0.71
C LYS A 218 17.75 4.89 1.49
N SER A 219 18.77 4.41 0.80
CA SER A 219 19.82 3.54 1.40
C SER A 219 20.49 4.15 2.63
N GLY A 220 20.69 5.48 2.66
CA GLY A 220 21.25 6.17 3.84
C GLY A 220 20.34 6.13 5.07
N VAL A 221 19.01 6.14 4.90
CA VAL A 221 18.03 5.94 5.97
C VAL A 221 18.06 4.49 6.43
N LEU A 222 18.06 3.54 5.48
CA LEU A 222 18.13 2.11 5.79
C LEU A 222 19.41 1.73 6.56
N ALA A 223 20.52 2.40 6.29
CA ALA A 223 21.79 2.17 7.01
C ALA A 223 21.73 2.57 8.50
N LEU A 224 20.78 3.41 8.90
CA LEU A 224 20.55 3.80 10.30
C LEU A 224 19.50 2.91 10.99
N ALA A 225 18.79 2.07 10.27
CA ALA A 225 17.69 1.27 10.81
C ALA A 225 18.20 0.08 11.64
N ASP A 226 17.60 -0.14 12.81
CA ASP A 226 17.77 -1.36 13.59
C ASP A 226 16.95 -2.53 13.00
N PHE A 227 15.86 -2.21 12.30
CA PHE A 227 15.03 -3.17 11.58
C PHE A 227 14.50 -2.58 10.28
N ILE A 228 14.59 -3.36 9.20
CA ILE A 228 14.04 -3.03 7.89
C ILE A 228 13.02 -4.10 7.51
N GLY A 229 11.80 -3.67 7.19
CA GLY A 229 10.74 -4.59 6.82
C GLY A 229 9.49 -3.92 6.23
N SER A 230 8.57 -4.73 5.74
CA SER A 230 7.25 -4.26 5.32
C SER A 230 6.49 -3.64 6.49
N THR A 231 5.41 -2.91 6.21
CA THR A 231 4.56 -2.30 7.23
C THR A 231 4.09 -3.34 8.27
N ALA A 232 3.63 -4.51 7.83
CA ALA A 232 3.24 -5.60 8.72
C ALA A 232 4.43 -6.15 9.53
N ALA A 233 5.61 -6.26 8.93
CA ALA A 233 6.81 -6.72 9.62
C ALA A 233 7.30 -5.72 10.67
N ILE A 234 7.22 -4.42 10.39
CA ILE A 234 7.53 -3.33 11.34
C ILE A 234 6.62 -3.42 12.56
N LEU A 235 5.30 -3.57 12.33
CA LEU A 235 4.32 -3.73 13.41
C LEU A 235 4.62 -4.98 14.25
N SER A 236 4.84 -6.12 13.61
CA SER A 236 5.16 -7.39 14.29
C SER A 236 6.50 -7.32 15.07
N TYR A 237 7.50 -6.62 14.53
CA TYR A 237 8.75 -6.39 15.25
C TYR A 237 8.53 -5.56 16.51
N ALA A 238 7.74 -4.48 16.42
CA ALA A 238 7.41 -3.64 17.55
C ALA A 238 6.64 -4.41 18.64
N GLU A 239 5.70 -5.28 18.26
CA GLU A 239 4.96 -6.13 19.19
C GLU A 239 5.87 -7.07 19.98
N LYS A 240 6.85 -7.70 19.30
CA LYS A 240 7.72 -8.75 19.87
C LYS A 240 8.95 -8.21 20.58
N SER A 241 9.34 -6.98 20.31
CA SER A 241 10.54 -6.34 20.87
C SER A 241 10.34 -5.93 22.32
N ASP A 242 11.37 -6.08 23.14
CA ASP A 242 11.40 -5.55 24.52
C ASP A 242 11.63 -4.03 24.60
N ALA A 243 12.03 -3.40 23.48
CA ALA A 243 12.20 -1.95 23.42
C ALA A 243 10.88 -1.22 23.70
N LYS A 244 10.99 -0.06 24.33
CA LYS A 244 9.83 0.77 24.73
C LYS A 244 9.61 1.95 23.82
N GLU A 245 10.62 2.35 23.05
CA GLU A 245 10.57 3.48 22.14
C GLU A 245 11.03 3.08 20.74
N PHE A 246 10.33 3.59 19.75
CA PHE A 246 10.61 3.30 18.34
C PHE A 246 10.53 4.58 17.51
N ILE A 247 11.56 4.84 16.73
CA ILE A 247 11.59 5.86 15.67
C ILE A 247 11.14 5.18 14.37
N VAL A 248 10.05 5.63 13.81
CA VAL A 248 9.36 4.94 12.70
C VAL A 248 9.52 5.71 11.40
N ALA A 249 10.32 5.17 10.47
CA ALA A 249 10.56 5.71 9.14
C ALA A 249 9.70 4.97 8.09
N THR A 250 8.40 5.16 8.19
CA THR A 250 7.39 4.81 7.18
C THR A 250 6.21 5.76 7.32
N GLU A 251 5.18 5.62 6.47
CA GLU A 251 3.98 6.45 6.51
C GLU A 251 3.30 6.36 7.90
N SER A 252 2.92 7.51 8.43
CA SER A 252 2.54 7.64 9.85
C SER A 252 1.19 7.00 10.23
N GLY A 253 0.33 6.65 9.27
CA GLY A 253 -0.95 5.98 9.56
C GLY A 253 -0.82 4.65 10.29
N ILE A 254 0.32 3.95 10.11
CA ILE A 254 0.62 2.71 10.84
C ILE A 254 0.68 2.91 12.36
N LEU A 255 1.00 4.13 12.81
CA LEU A 255 1.15 4.42 14.24
C LEU A 255 -0.17 4.23 15.00
N HIS A 256 -1.32 4.38 14.33
CA HIS A 256 -2.62 4.10 14.93
C HIS A 256 -2.72 2.63 15.38
N GLU A 257 -2.42 1.68 14.50
CA GLU A 257 -2.43 0.25 14.84
C GLU A 257 -1.27 -0.12 15.80
N MET A 258 -0.09 0.49 15.64
CA MET A 258 1.02 0.28 16.57
C MET A 258 0.65 0.69 17.99
N GLN A 259 0.06 1.87 18.18
CA GLN A 259 -0.36 2.37 19.49
C GLN A 259 -1.50 1.55 20.08
N LYS A 260 -2.44 1.10 19.23
CA LYS A 260 -3.57 0.26 19.63
C LYS A 260 -3.11 -1.11 20.13
N ARG A 261 -2.12 -1.72 19.47
CA ARG A 261 -1.60 -3.06 19.83
C ARG A 261 -0.55 -3.04 20.94
N CYS A 262 0.17 -1.94 21.05
CA CYS A 262 1.24 -1.76 22.05
C CYS A 262 1.05 -0.44 22.78
N PRO A 263 -0.01 -0.30 23.60
CA PRO A 263 -0.32 0.98 24.27
C PRO A 263 0.74 1.43 25.28
N GLU A 264 1.59 0.52 25.73
CA GLU A 264 2.69 0.78 26.68
C GLU A 264 4.00 1.24 26.00
N LYS A 265 4.03 1.34 24.65
CA LYS A 265 5.21 1.72 23.86
C LYS A 265 5.02 3.09 23.24
N THR A 266 6.14 3.76 22.99
CA THR A 266 6.19 5.07 22.34
C THR A 266 6.62 4.92 20.89
N PHE A 267 5.85 5.47 19.95
CA PHE A 267 6.13 5.47 18.54
C PHE A 267 6.32 6.90 18.03
N ILE A 268 7.52 7.19 17.53
CA ILE A 268 7.96 8.52 17.13
C ILE A 268 8.07 8.53 15.60
N PRO A 269 7.18 9.24 14.88
CA PRO A 269 7.30 9.34 13.43
C PRO A 269 8.52 10.16 13.03
N VAL A 270 9.25 9.71 12.01
CA VAL A 270 10.28 10.54 11.40
C VAL A 270 9.60 11.65 10.58
N PRO A 271 9.86 12.94 10.86
CA PRO A 271 9.27 14.03 10.11
C PRO A 271 9.85 14.10 8.68
N PRO A 272 9.12 14.69 7.71
CA PRO A 272 9.65 14.96 6.39
C PRO A 272 10.78 15.98 6.43
N MET A 273 11.63 15.97 5.42
CA MET A 273 12.73 16.95 5.28
C MET A 273 12.22 18.39 5.21
N THR A 274 11.08 18.61 4.58
CA THR A 274 10.50 19.93 4.34
C THR A 274 9.03 19.93 4.73
N GLY A 275 8.56 21.04 5.28
CA GLY A 275 7.15 21.25 5.63
C GLY A 275 6.91 21.40 7.14
N PRO A 276 5.75 21.98 7.52
CA PRO A 276 5.41 22.24 8.91
C PRO A 276 4.87 21.01 9.65
N CYS A 277 4.58 19.91 8.95
CA CYS A 277 4.04 18.69 9.54
C CYS A 277 5.11 17.90 10.27
N ALA A 278 4.76 17.41 11.46
CA ALA A 278 5.65 16.55 12.24
C ALA A 278 5.64 15.08 11.78
N CYS A 279 4.74 14.71 10.90
CA CYS A 279 4.58 13.35 10.38
C CYS A 279 4.61 13.33 8.84
N ASN A 280 5.06 12.21 8.29
CA ASN A 280 5.12 12.02 6.85
C ASN A 280 3.91 11.20 6.39
N GLU A 281 2.91 11.87 5.84
CA GLU A 281 1.61 11.30 5.46
C GLU A 281 1.44 11.19 3.95
N CYS A 282 0.77 10.12 3.53
CA CYS A 282 0.38 9.94 2.14
C CYS A 282 -0.94 10.68 1.86
N ALA A 283 -0.88 11.79 1.12
CA ALA A 283 -2.05 12.58 0.76
C ALA A 283 -3.14 11.75 0.03
N TYR A 284 -2.75 10.76 -0.77
CA TYR A 284 -3.69 9.88 -1.47
C TYR A 284 -4.45 8.95 -0.50
N MET A 285 -3.77 8.39 0.50
CA MET A 285 -4.41 7.55 1.53
C MET A 285 -5.39 8.35 2.38
N ARG A 286 -5.10 9.64 2.64
CA ARG A 286 -5.96 10.57 3.39
C ARG A 286 -7.22 10.99 2.63
N LEU A 287 -7.34 10.70 1.33
CA LEU A 287 -8.59 10.91 0.58
C LEU A 287 -9.73 9.98 1.03
N ASN A 288 -9.39 8.87 1.68
CA ASN A 288 -10.37 7.96 2.28
C ASN A 288 -10.83 8.53 3.63
N THR A 289 -12.00 9.17 3.67
CA THR A 289 -12.62 9.68 4.90
C THR A 289 -13.86 8.88 5.29
N LEU A 290 -14.30 8.98 6.54
CA LEU A 290 -15.54 8.32 6.99
C LEU A 290 -16.77 8.75 6.19
N GLU A 291 -16.86 10.05 5.85
CA GLU A 291 -17.98 10.59 5.07
C GLU A 291 -18.00 10.00 3.64
N LYS A 292 -16.82 9.92 2.98
CA LYS A 292 -16.74 9.31 1.66
C LYS A 292 -17.03 7.82 1.73
N LEU A 293 -16.52 7.11 2.74
CA LEU A 293 -16.79 5.68 2.94
C LEU A 293 -18.30 5.43 3.15
N TYR A 294 -18.94 6.21 4.02
CA TYR A 294 -20.39 6.14 4.23
C TYR A 294 -21.17 6.36 2.93
N ASN A 295 -20.83 7.43 2.21
CA ASN A 295 -21.48 7.74 0.95
C ASN A 295 -21.24 6.66 -0.11
N THR A 296 -20.02 6.12 -0.17
CA THR A 296 -19.67 5.02 -1.08
C THR A 296 -20.53 3.78 -0.83
N LEU A 297 -20.68 3.37 0.41
CA LEU A 297 -21.54 2.24 0.78
C LEU A 297 -23.02 2.55 0.49
N LYS A 298 -23.48 3.76 0.81
CA LYS A 298 -24.87 4.17 0.62
C LYS A 298 -25.31 4.16 -0.84
N TYR A 299 -24.45 4.63 -1.73
CA TYR A 299 -24.78 4.82 -3.15
C TYR A 299 -24.13 3.76 -4.08
N GLU A 300 -23.31 2.85 -3.52
CA GLU A 300 -22.58 1.79 -4.25
C GLU A 300 -21.72 2.35 -5.39
N TRP A 301 -21.04 3.46 -5.13
CA TRP A 301 -20.18 4.17 -6.07
C TRP A 301 -19.15 5.00 -5.29
N PRO A 302 -17.94 5.25 -5.80
CA PRO A 302 -17.37 4.84 -7.10
C PRO A 302 -17.01 3.35 -7.18
N THR A 303 -17.17 2.80 -8.39
CA THR A 303 -16.79 1.42 -8.73
C THR A 303 -15.45 1.36 -9.45
N VAL A 304 -14.71 0.28 -9.25
CA VAL A 304 -13.51 -0.01 -10.03
C VAL A 304 -13.82 -1.14 -11.01
N GLU A 305 -13.73 -0.83 -12.30
CA GLU A 305 -13.97 -1.77 -13.40
C GLU A 305 -12.70 -1.90 -14.25
N LEU A 306 -12.49 -3.07 -14.80
CA LEU A 306 -11.37 -3.38 -15.68
C LEU A 306 -11.90 -4.11 -16.93
N ASP A 307 -11.27 -3.83 -18.07
CA ASP A 307 -11.46 -4.66 -19.27
C ASP A 307 -11.09 -6.12 -18.95
N GLU A 308 -11.88 -7.07 -19.46
CA GLU A 308 -11.72 -8.48 -19.11
C GLU A 308 -10.38 -9.05 -19.56
N THR A 309 -9.90 -8.68 -20.76
CA THR A 309 -8.60 -9.14 -21.26
C THR A 309 -7.48 -8.62 -20.38
N LEU A 310 -7.51 -7.33 -20.04
CA LEU A 310 -6.55 -6.72 -19.14
C LEU A 310 -6.57 -7.38 -17.76
N ARG A 311 -7.76 -7.64 -17.23
CA ARG A 311 -7.94 -8.28 -15.92
C ARG A 311 -7.33 -9.69 -15.90
N GLU A 312 -7.59 -10.52 -16.92
CA GLU A 312 -7.04 -11.87 -17.00
C GLU A 312 -5.52 -11.87 -17.16
N ASP A 313 -4.96 -10.95 -17.94
CA ASP A 313 -3.49 -10.83 -18.07
C ASP A 313 -2.84 -10.36 -16.78
N ALA A 314 -3.41 -9.38 -16.09
CA ALA A 314 -2.91 -8.88 -14.81
C ALA A 314 -3.07 -9.89 -13.65
N LYS A 315 -4.01 -10.83 -13.76
CA LYS A 315 -4.26 -11.87 -12.76
C LYS A 315 -3.10 -12.85 -12.63
N LYS A 316 -2.50 -13.25 -13.75
CA LYS A 316 -1.44 -14.28 -13.79
C LYS A 316 -0.27 -13.96 -12.84
N PRO A 317 0.39 -12.78 -12.90
CA PRO A 317 1.50 -12.45 -12.01
C PRO A 317 1.07 -12.25 -10.55
N ILE A 318 -0.18 -11.84 -10.28
CA ILE A 318 -0.72 -11.71 -8.93
C ILE A 318 -0.94 -13.09 -8.30
N VAL A 319 -1.58 -14.02 -9.03
CA VAL A 319 -1.80 -15.40 -8.55
C VAL A 319 -0.46 -16.07 -8.25
N ARG A 320 0.53 -15.92 -9.13
CA ARG A 320 1.88 -16.44 -8.90
C ARG A 320 2.51 -15.87 -7.62
N MET A 321 2.30 -14.57 -7.33
CA MET A 321 2.73 -13.97 -6.08
C MET A 321 2.05 -14.64 -4.87
N LEU A 322 0.73 -14.82 -4.92
CA LEU A 322 -0.04 -15.40 -3.82
C LEU A 322 0.36 -16.85 -3.56
N GLU A 323 0.66 -17.64 -4.61
CA GLU A 323 1.14 -19.02 -4.50
C GLU A 323 2.49 -19.12 -3.79
N LEU A 324 3.42 -18.20 -4.07
CA LEU A 324 4.73 -18.14 -3.41
C LEU A 324 4.70 -17.50 -2.01
N SER A 325 3.54 -17.00 -1.58
CA SER A 325 3.36 -16.34 -0.27
C SER A 325 2.55 -17.19 0.72
N LYS A 326 2.33 -18.46 0.39
CA LYS A 326 1.61 -19.43 1.25
C LYS A 326 2.49 -20.03 2.33
#